data_64c226bea6042949ec93a8b0ba7c1e0d
#
_entry.id   64c226bea6042949ec93a8b0ba7c1e0d
#
_cell.length_a   1.000
_cell.length_b   1.000
_cell.length_c   1.000
_cell.angle_alpha   90.00
_cell.angle_beta   90.00
_cell.angle_gamma   90.00
#
_symmetry.space_group_name_H-M   'P 1'
#
loop_
_entity.id
_entity.type
_entity.pdbx_description
1 polymer ?
#
loop_
_entity_poly.entity_id
_entity_poly.type
_entity_poly.pdbx_seq_one_letter_code
_entity_poly.pdbx_strand_id
1 'polypeptide(L)'
;MKQWKKLSVALLGVSLIGVLTACGTSSERSSEDNLELTVWTFTDELSTMINEYYLPAHESLDYEIKIVEIPSDQFETKLDPVLGTRNAPDVIALESAFVKKYVESGLMADLGEYGLEEAASDTYLYVKDVGTSREGTLHALAWQAAPGGFYYRASLAESLLGITDADQMQAQIGDYEKFYEVAKEVKENSGGTVQMISSVQDLAKPFFGMRESGWVEDEKLIIDDKLHELMDISRRFVEEDLTKDTEGQSEAWFAGMNGETDFGYSLPTWGLHYWLKQNATSADGSRTTEGDWRMIQGPSSWFWGGTWIGATDTSEMKEEAAALIQYLTTDPEFLEQWAKDTGDFVSNEQVVEAIKSSYQEDFLGGQNHYNEFSEMVQSINAKILTEYDQTIETLFIDHCLTPYSKGETDKESAIQNFKDAVANAYPDLEID
;
A
#
# COMPACT_ATOMS: atom_id res chain seq x y z
N MET A 1 41.06 -24.76 22.00
CA MET A 1 41.61 -26.09 22.35
C MET A 1 40.52 -26.99 22.90
N LYS A 2 40.51 -28.24 22.45
CA LYS A 2 39.62 -29.38 22.79
C LYS A 2 38.31 -29.38 21.99
N GLN A 3 38.16 -30.17 21.08
CA GLN A 3 38.43 -31.54 20.57
C GLN A 3 37.08 -32.19 20.19
N TRP A 4 37.07 -32.56 18.95
CA TRP A 4 36.15 -33.45 18.24
C TRP A 4 35.94 -34.80 18.94
N LYS A 5 34.75 -35.38 18.86
CA LYS A 5 34.60 -36.83 18.76
C LYS A 5 33.60 -37.16 17.64
N LYS A 6 34.12 -37.78 16.60
CA LYS A 6 33.42 -38.57 15.59
C LYS A 6 32.98 -39.88 16.23
N LEU A 7 31.81 -40.37 15.86
CA LEU A 7 31.52 -41.80 15.89
C LEU A 7 30.80 -42.18 14.61
N SER A 8 31.43 -43.12 13.92
CA SER A 8 30.97 -43.73 12.67
C SER A 8 30.37 -45.11 12.92
N VAL A 9 29.46 -45.52 12.04
CA VAL A 9 29.23 -46.86 11.47
C VAL A 9 28.44 -47.89 12.29
N ALA A 10 27.34 -48.38 11.74
CA ALA A 10 27.24 -49.77 11.23
C ALA A 10 25.97 -49.99 10.41
N LEU A 11 26.13 -50.38 9.17
CA LEU A 11 25.14 -51.07 8.32
C LEU A 11 24.85 -52.45 8.89
N LEU A 12 23.58 -52.86 8.88
CA LEU A 12 23.21 -54.27 8.79
C LEU A 12 21.91 -54.40 8.01
N GLY A 13 22.04 -54.93 6.80
CA GLY A 13 20.91 -55.32 5.96
C GLY A 13 20.34 -56.67 6.43
N VAL A 14 19.01 -56.78 6.38
CA VAL A 14 18.34 -58.08 6.31
C VAL A 14 17.20 -57.95 5.31
N SER A 15 17.37 -58.67 4.20
CA SER A 15 16.32 -58.95 3.24
C SER A 15 15.41 -60.05 3.79
N LEU A 16 14.09 -59.85 3.76
CA LEU A 16 13.15 -60.94 3.84
C LEU A 16 12.03 -60.73 2.81
N ILE A 17 11.99 -61.65 1.85
CA ILE A 17 10.93 -61.89 0.89
C ILE A 17 9.78 -62.59 1.59
N GLY A 18 8.56 -62.09 1.42
CA GLY A 18 7.36 -62.76 1.97
C GLY A 18 6.06 -62.35 1.27
N VAL A 19 5.74 -63.11 0.22
CA VAL A 19 4.43 -63.62 -0.22
C VAL A 19 3.20 -62.69 -0.22
N LEU A 20 2.72 -62.43 -1.44
CA LEU A 20 1.39 -61.95 -1.81
C LEU A 20 0.26 -62.85 -1.27
N THR A 21 -0.65 -62.25 -0.53
CA THR A 21 -2.03 -62.75 -0.43
C THR A 21 -2.99 -61.59 -0.65
N ALA A 22 -3.63 -61.61 -1.82
CA ALA A 22 -4.75 -60.75 -2.14
C ALA A 22 -5.97 -61.20 -1.34
N CYS A 23 -6.48 -60.32 -0.50
CA CYS A 23 -7.89 -60.35 -0.05
C CYS A 23 -8.40 -58.93 -0.15
N GLY A 24 -9.32 -58.71 -1.08
CA GLY A 24 -10.06 -57.47 -1.19
C GLY A 24 -10.92 -57.24 0.04
N THR A 25 -10.63 -56.19 0.73
CA THR A 25 -11.58 -55.49 1.58
C THR A 25 -11.63 -54.08 1.07
N SER A 26 -12.76 -53.68 0.51
CA SER A 26 -13.13 -52.30 0.31
C SER A 26 -13.02 -51.60 1.67
N SER A 27 -11.88 -51.00 1.94
CA SER A 27 -11.81 -49.99 2.97
C SER A 27 -12.52 -48.77 2.39
N GLU A 28 -13.73 -48.54 2.86
CA GLU A 28 -14.34 -47.23 2.86
C GLU A 28 -13.26 -46.27 3.36
N ARG A 29 -12.82 -45.39 2.50
CA ARG A 29 -12.07 -44.19 2.91
C ARG A 29 -13.05 -43.37 3.76
N SER A 30 -12.92 -43.47 5.06
CA SER A 30 -13.32 -42.41 5.96
C SER A 30 -12.22 -41.36 5.89
N SER A 31 -12.16 -40.60 4.82
CA SER A 31 -11.53 -39.34 4.82
C SER A 31 -12.62 -38.32 5.15
N GLU A 32 -12.77 -37.96 6.38
CA GLU A 32 -12.99 -36.56 6.70
C GLU A 32 -11.71 -35.82 6.23
N ASP A 33 -11.58 -35.62 4.92
CA ASP A 33 -10.71 -34.59 4.40
C ASP A 33 -11.39 -33.30 4.87
N ASN A 34 -10.94 -32.74 6.00
CA ASN A 34 -11.33 -31.41 6.41
C ASN A 34 -10.98 -30.49 5.21
N LEU A 35 -12.00 -29.86 4.64
CA LEU A 35 -11.79 -28.85 3.60
C LEU A 35 -10.94 -27.74 4.22
N GLU A 36 -9.89 -27.32 3.53
CA GLU A 36 -8.96 -26.29 4.00
C GLU A 36 -8.94 -25.14 2.99
N LEU A 37 -9.43 -23.97 3.40
CA LEU A 37 -9.33 -22.74 2.63
C LEU A 37 -7.96 -22.11 2.90
N THR A 38 -7.10 -22.03 1.89
CA THR A 38 -5.76 -21.48 2.03
C THR A 38 -5.73 -19.99 1.67
N VAL A 39 -5.19 -19.17 2.59
CA VAL A 39 -5.08 -17.72 2.44
C VAL A 39 -3.62 -17.31 2.49
N TRP A 40 -3.10 -16.66 1.45
CA TRP A 40 -1.76 -16.07 1.46
C TRP A 40 -1.85 -14.55 1.66
N THR A 41 -1.10 -14.05 2.62
CA THR A 41 -1.05 -12.63 2.95
C THR A 41 0.38 -12.16 3.18
N PHE A 42 0.63 -10.86 2.99
CA PHE A 42 1.89 -10.20 3.33
C PHE A 42 1.76 -9.33 4.59
N THR A 43 0.57 -9.22 5.16
CA THR A 43 0.25 -8.41 6.33
C THR A 43 -0.42 -9.26 7.41
N ASP A 44 -0.12 -8.97 8.66
CA ASP A 44 -0.75 -9.56 9.84
C ASP A 44 -2.18 -9.03 10.10
N GLU A 45 -2.56 -7.91 9.46
CA GLU A 45 -3.93 -7.39 9.54
C GLU A 45 -4.95 -8.42 9.06
N LEU A 46 -4.72 -9.04 7.88
CA LEU A 46 -5.64 -10.06 7.35
C LEU A 46 -5.72 -11.27 8.28
N SER A 47 -4.60 -11.69 8.87
CA SER A 47 -4.57 -12.76 9.87
C SER A 47 -5.40 -12.40 11.11
N THR A 48 -5.29 -11.17 11.58
CA THR A 48 -6.05 -10.63 12.70
C THR A 48 -7.55 -10.58 12.38
N MET A 49 -7.92 -10.04 11.22
CA MET A 49 -9.32 -9.98 10.78
C MET A 49 -9.97 -11.36 10.71
N ILE A 50 -9.27 -12.34 10.16
CA ILE A 50 -9.79 -13.71 10.06
C ILE A 50 -9.94 -14.33 11.47
N ASN A 51 -8.90 -14.26 12.30
CA ASN A 51 -8.88 -14.95 13.58
C ASN A 51 -9.75 -14.28 14.65
N GLU A 52 -9.81 -12.94 14.68
CA GLU A 52 -10.46 -12.20 15.76
C GLU A 52 -11.89 -11.74 15.40
N TYR A 53 -12.23 -11.68 14.10
CA TYR A 53 -13.55 -11.20 13.66
C TYR A 53 -14.29 -12.23 12.82
N TYR A 54 -13.71 -12.77 11.74
CA TYR A 54 -14.42 -13.68 10.84
C TYR A 54 -14.76 -15.00 11.51
N LEU A 55 -13.79 -15.70 12.09
CA LEU A 55 -14.03 -17.00 12.74
C LEU A 55 -14.99 -16.91 13.93
N PRO A 56 -14.92 -15.90 14.82
CA PRO A 56 -15.91 -15.73 15.88
C PRO A 56 -17.34 -15.44 15.38
N ALA A 57 -17.47 -14.74 14.24
CA ALA A 57 -18.79 -14.48 13.63
C ALA A 57 -19.35 -15.68 12.87
N HIS A 58 -18.52 -16.69 12.55
CA HIS A 58 -18.87 -17.87 11.74
C HIS A 58 -18.51 -19.19 12.45
N GLU A 59 -19.02 -19.40 13.66
CA GLU A 59 -18.67 -20.56 14.52
C GLU A 59 -18.96 -21.94 13.92
N SER A 60 -19.73 -22.04 12.84
CA SER A 60 -20.21 -23.34 12.24
C SER A 60 -19.66 -23.57 10.83
N LEU A 61 -18.45 -23.13 10.53
CA LEU A 61 -17.79 -23.48 9.27
C LEU A 61 -17.52 -24.99 9.21
N ASP A 62 -17.72 -25.58 8.04
CA ASP A 62 -17.41 -26.99 7.75
C ASP A 62 -16.02 -27.15 7.09
N TYR A 63 -15.19 -26.10 7.12
CA TYR A 63 -13.82 -26.07 6.64
C TYR A 63 -12.91 -25.33 7.62
N GLU A 64 -11.60 -25.56 7.49
CA GLU A 64 -10.58 -24.83 8.23
C GLU A 64 -9.97 -23.72 7.36
N ILE A 65 -9.56 -22.60 7.95
CA ILE A 65 -8.82 -21.55 7.25
C ILE A 65 -7.35 -21.64 7.64
N LYS A 66 -6.50 -21.83 6.64
CA LYS A 66 -5.05 -21.84 6.80
C LYS A 66 -4.42 -20.59 6.23
N ILE A 67 -3.84 -19.80 7.10
CA ILE A 67 -3.20 -18.54 6.74
C ILE A 67 -1.69 -18.74 6.61
N VAL A 68 -1.12 -18.23 5.53
CA VAL A 68 0.33 -18.25 5.27
C VAL A 68 0.79 -16.80 5.09
N GLU A 69 1.54 -16.31 6.07
CA GLU A 69 2.16 -14.98 6.00
C GLU A 69 3.49 -15.06 5.28
N ILE A 70 3.67 -14.22 4.28
CA ILE A 70 4.86 -14.14 3.44
C ILE A 70 5.34 -12.68 3.44
N PRO A 71 6.59 -12.38 3.80
CA PRO A 71 7.11 -11.02 3.73
C PRO A 71 6.87 -10.37 2.37
N SER A 72 6.48 -9.09 2.36
CA SER A 72 6.06 -8.35 1.16
C SER A 72 7.12 -8.42 0.06
N ASP A 73 8.41 -8.30 0.41
CA ASP A 73 9.55 -8.38 -0.53
C ASP A 73 9.74 -9.76 -1.18
N GLN A 74 9.08 -10.81 -0.66
CA GLN A 74 9.14 -12.18 -1.17
C GLN A 74 7.82 -12.64 -1.77
N PHE A 75 6.75 -11.86 -1.61
CA PHE A 75 5.38 -12.30 -1.89
C PHE A 75 5.21 -12.69 -3.36
N GLU A 76 5.52 -11.79 -4.29
CA GLU A 76 5.42 -12.06 -5.73
C GLU A 76 6.32 -13.22 -6.17
N THR A 77 7.56 -13.27 -5.68
CA THR A 77 8.51 -14.35 -6.03
C THR A 77 7.99 -15.73 -5.64
N LYS A 78 7.20 -15.82 -4.56
CA LYS A 78 6.59 -17.08 -4.12
C LYS A 78 5.25 -17.36 -4.79
N LEU A 79 4.46 -16.33 -5.08
CA LEU A 79 3.14 -16.46 -5.68
C LEU A 79 3.20 -16.79 -7.17
N ASP A 80 4.03 -16.07 -7.94
CA ASP A 80 4.11 -16.22 -9.41
C ASP A 80 4.29 -17.66 -9.87
N PRO A 81 5.18 -18.49 -9.28
CA PRO A 81 5.38 -19.86 -9.74
C PRO A 81 4.21 -20.81 -9.47
N VAL A 82 3.32 -20.50 -8.54
CA VAL A 82 2.22 -21.38 -8.12
C VAL A 82 0.87 -20.90 -8.66
N LEU A 83 0.72 -19.63 -8.94
CA LEU A 83 -0.52 -19.06 -9.46
C LEU A 83 -0.89 -19.74 -10.80
N GLY A 84 -2.17 -20.11 -10.95
CA GLY A 84 -2.64 -20.89 -12.11
C GLY A 84 -2.32 -22.39 -12.04
N THR A 85 -1.75 -22.87 -10.93
CA THR A 85 -1.53 -24.29 -10.68
C THR A 85 -2.41 -24.80 -9.53
N ARG A 86 -2.45 -26.12 -9.29
CA ARG A 86 -3.17 -26.72 -8.17
C ARG A 86 -2.56 -26.41 -6.79
N ASN A 87 -1.40 -25.76 -6.76
CA ASN A 87 -0.73 -25.35 -5.52
C ASN A 87 -0.97 -23.88 -5.21
N ALA A 88 -1.76 -23.18 -6.03
CA ALA A 88 -2.15 -21.82 -5.75
C ALA A 88 -2.99 -21.77 -4.47
N PRO A 89 -2.85 -20.74 -3.63
CA PRO A 89 -3.79 -20.53 -2.53
C PRO A 89 -5.19 -20.19 -3.06
N ASP A 90 -6.21 -20.38 -2.24
CA ASP A 90 -7.59 -20.05 -2.62
C ASP A 90 -7.84 -18.55 -2.58
N VAL A 91 -7.28 -17.87 -1.58
CA VAL A 91 -7.38 -16.41 -1.39
C VAL A 91 -5.99 -15.81 -1.31
N ILE A 92 -5.80 -14.69 -1.98
CA ILE A 92 -4.54 -13.92 -1.96
C ILE A 92 -4.78 -12.47 -1.57
N ALA A 93 -3.88 -11.93 -0.74
CA ALA A 93 -3.77 -10.51 -0.46
C ALA A 93 -2.81 -9.86 -1.48
N LEU A 94 -3.21 -8.73 -2.04
CA LEU A 94 -2.50 -8.01 -3.09
C LEU A 94 -2.30 -6.55 -2.67
N GLU A 95 -1.06 -6.10 -2.62
CA GLU A 95 -0.74 -4.70 -2.32
C GLU A 95 -0.96 -3.84 -3.57
N SER A 96 -1.28 -2.55 -3.40
CA SER A 96 -1.59 -1.61 -4.48
C SER A 96 -0.54 -1.57 -5.58
N ALA A 97 0.74 -1.77 -5.25
CA ALA A 97 1.84 -1.71 -6.20
C ALA A 97 1.77 -2.80 -7.27
N PHE A 98 1.25 -4.00 -6.92
CA PHE A 98 1.22 -5.14 -7.83
C PHE A 98 -0.18 -5.74 -8.07
N VAL A 99 -1.23 -5.20 -7.46
CA VAL A 99 -2.59 -5.74 -7.63
C VAL A 99 -3.02 -5.80 -9.09
N LYS A 100 -2.73 -4.77 -9.90
CA LYS A 100 -3.08 -4.76 -11.33
C LYS A 100 -2.43 -5.89 -12.12
N LYS A 101 -1.20 -6.27 -11.83
CA LYS A 101 -0.53 -7.42 -12.44
C LYS A 101 -1.37 -8.70 -12.32
N TYR A 102 -1.94 -8.94 -11.14
CA TYR A 102 -2.74 -10.15 -10.92
C TYR A 102 -4.18 -10.02 -11.43
N VAL A 103 -4.79 -8.86 -11.26
CA VAL A 103 -6.13 -8.56 -11.81
C VAL A 103 -6.18 -8.72 -13.33
N GLU A 104 -5.11 -8.31 -14.04
CA GLU A 104 -5.01 -8.43 -15.50
C GLU A 104 -4.48 -9.81 -15.96
N SER A 105 -4.05 -10.68 -15.05
CA SER A 105 -3.38 -11.95 -15.38
C SER A 105 -4.30 -13.01 -16.00
N GLY A 106 -5.62 -12.89 -15.83
CA GLY A 106 -6.58 -13.95 -16.16
C GLY A 106 -6.52 -15.19 -15.23
N LEU A 107 -5.83 -15.08 -14.07
CA LEU A 107 -5.64 -16.17 -13.11
C LEU A 107 -6.45 -15.97 -11.82
N MET A 108 -7.25 -14.90 -11.77
CA MET A 108 -8.13 -14.56 -10.65
C MET A 108 -9.58 -14.90 -10.99
N ALA A 109 -10.34 -15.33 -10.00
CA ALA A 109 -11.77 -15.60 -10.16
C ALA A 109 -12.55 -14.31 -10.41
N ASP A 110 -13.67 -14.43 -11.12
CA ASP A 110 -14.65 -13.36 -11.27
C ASP A 110 -15.53 -13.30 -9.99
N LEU A 111 -15.31 -12.28 -9.16
CA LEU A 111 -16.05 -12.08 -7.92
C LEU A 111 -17.53 -11.66 -8.17
N GLY A 112 -17.84 -11.15 -9.37
CA GLY A 112 -19.20 -10.82 -9.77
C GLY A 112 -20.10 -12.04 -9.86
N GLU A 113 -19.56 -13.21 -10.24
CA GLU A 113 -20.30 -14.48 -10.25
C GLU A 113 -20.81 -14.88 -8.85
N TYR A 114 -20.19 -14.37 -7.79
CA TYR A 114 -20.52 -14.60 -6.38
C TYR A 114 -21.27 -13.43 -5.74
N GLY A 115 -21.71 -12.44 -6.53
CA GLY A 115 -22.52 -11.31 -6.06
C GLY A 115 -21.74 -10.14 -5.42
N LEU A 116 -20.41 -10.14 -5.47
CA LEU A 116 -19.60 -9.12 -4.82
C LEU A 116 -19.68 -7.75 -5.52
N GLU A 117 -20.05 -7.67 -6.79
CA GLU A 117 -20.30 -6.38 -7.44
C GLU A 117 -21.45 -5.62 -6.78
N GLU A 118 -22.56 -6.30 -6.46
CA GLU A 118 -23.71 -5.70 -5.77
C GLU A 118 -23.36 -5.39 -4.31
N ALA A 119 -22.68 -6.33 -3.62
CA ALA A 119 -22.24 -6.15 -2.24
C ALA A 119 -21.29 -4.96 -2.07
N ALA A 120 -20.44 -4.69 -3.06
CA ALA A 120 -19.51 -3.57 -3.09
C ALA A 120 -20.11 -2.24 -3.59
N SER A 121 -21.45 -2.10 -3.59
CA SER A 121 -22.10 -0.85 -4.07
C SER A 121 -21.67 0.40 -3.31
N ASP A 122 -21.35 0.27 -2.02
CA ASP A 122 -20.91 1.36 -1.14
C ASP A 122 -19.39 1.46 -1.02
N THR A 123 -18.63 0.67 -1.76
CA THR A 123 -17.16 0.77 -1.82
C THR A 123 -16.76 1.94 -2.71
N TYR A 124 -15.79 2.76 -2.27
CA TYR A 124 -15.26 3.86 -3.06
C TYR A 124 -14.86 3.43 -4.46
N LEU A 125 -15.22 4.27 -5.45
CA LEU A 125 -15.08 3.90 -6.86
C LEU A 125 -13.65 3.52 -7.24
N TYR A 126 -12.65 4.31 -6.81
CA TYR A 126 -11.26 4.02 -7.16
C TYR A 126 -10.77 2.67 -6.60
N VAL A 127 -11.26 2.26 -5.43
CA VAL A 127 -10.91 0.95 -4.82
C VAL A 127 -11.43 -0.18 -5.70
N LYS A 128 -12.67 -0.04 -6.21
CA LYS A 128 -13.24 -0.99 -7.19
C LYS A 128 -12.48 -0.97 -8.51
N ASP A 129 -12.16 0.22 -9.04
CA ASP A 129 -11.42 0.37 -10.30
C ASP A 129 -10.05 -0.33 -10.25
N VAL A 130 -9.37 -0.29 -9.10
CA VAL A 130 -8.10 -1.03 -8.89
C VAL A 130 -8.31 -2.54 -8.98
N GLY A 131 -9.35 -3.08 -8.36
CA GLY A 131 -9.66 -4.52 -8.34
C GLY A 131 -10.38 -5.04 -9.58
N THR A 132 -10.69 -4.15 -10.54
CA THR A 132 -11.41 -4.47 -11.78
C THR A 132 -10.44 -4.48 -12.95
N SER A 133 -10.52 -5.54 -13.80
CA SER A 133 -9.71 -5.64 -15.01
C SER A 133 -10.16 -4.65 -16.09
N ARG A 134 -9.31 -4.45 -17.13
CA ARG A 134 -9.64 -3.65 -18.32
C ARG A 134 -10.89 -4.14 -19.05
N GLU A 135 -11.20 -5.42 -18.93
CA GLU A 135 -12.41 -6.02 -19.50
C GLU A 135 -13.67 -5.74 -18.67
N GLY A 136 -13.52 -5.15 -17.49
CA GLY A 136 -14.61 -4.76 -16.61
C GLY A 136 -15.03 -5.85 -15.60
N THR A 137 -14.20 -6.88 -15.40
CA THR A 137 -14.45 -7.96 -14.44
C THR A 137 -13.84 -7.64 -13.09
N LEU A 138 -14.63 -7.76 -12.01
CA LEU A 138 -14.16 -7.55 -10.65
C LEU A 138 -13.44 -8.81 -10.13
N HIS A 139 -12.15 -8.67 -9.82
CA HIS A 139 -11.31 -9.78 -9.35
C HIS A 139 -10.83 -9.64 -7.91
N ALA A 140 -10.83 -8.42 -7.37
CA ALA A 140 -10.37 -8.17 -6.00
C ALA A 140 -11.08 -6.97 -5.38
N LEU A 141 -11.22 -6.96 -4.06
CA LEU A 141 -11.74 -5.86 -3.26
C LEU A 141 -10.83 -5.60 -2.07
N ALA A 142 -10.78 -4.36 -1.59
CA ALA A 142 -10.02 -3.99 -0.41
C ALA A 142 -10.95 -3.64 0.75
N TRP A 143 -10.52 -3.95 1.97
CA TRP A 143 -11.22 -3.49 3.18
C TRP A 143 -10.92 -2.03 3.52
N GLN A 144 -9.78 -1.50 3.07
CA GLN A 144 -9.34 -0.15 3.33
C GLN A 144 -9.25 0.67 2.04
N ALA A 145 -9.48 1.95 2.17
CA ALA A 145 -9.04 2.96 1.24
C ALA A 145 -7.79 3.62 1.85
N ALA A 146 -6.80 3.91 1.03
CA ALA A 146 -5.52 4.44 1.51
C ALA A 146 -5.18 5.81 0.87
N PRO A 147 -6.09 6.82 0.97
CA PRO A 147 -5.75 8.15 0.49
C PRO A 147 -4.56 8.71 1.26
N GLY A 148 -3.81 9.58 0.59
CA GLY A 148 -2.67 10.25 1.18
C GLY A 148 -2.94 11.73 1.43
N GLY A 149 -2.35 12.28 2.48
CA GLY A 149 -2.42 13.70 2.83
C GLY A 149 -1.06 14.26 3.21
N PHE A 150 -1.02 15.56 3.48
CA PHE A 150 0.17 16.23 4.00
C PHE A 150 0.03 16.40 5.51
N TYR A 151 0.90 15.72 6.26
CA TYR A 151 1.00 15.81 7.72
C TYR A 151 2.04 16.85 8.07
N TYR A 152 1.66 17.85 8.87
CA TYR A 152 2.55 18.95 9.23
C TYR A 152 2.59 19.19 10.74
N ARG A 153 3.67 19.81 11.20
CA ARG A 153 3.90 20.20 12.59
C ARG A 153 3.13 21.48 12.91
N ALA A 154 2.10 21.38 13.75
CA ALA A 154 1.25 22.51 14.12
C ALA A 154 2.03 23.63 14.83
N SER A 155 2.96 23.27 15.73
CA SER A 155 3.82 24.25 16.42
C SER A 155 4.74 25.01 15.46
N LEU A 156 5.23 24.37 14.40
CA LEU A 156 6.03 25.03 13.38
C LEU A 156 5.17 25.92 12.49
N ALA A 157 3.96 25.48 12.12
CA ALA A 157 3.01 26.29 11.34
C ALA A 157 2.63 27.57 12.13
N GLU A 158 2.34 27.46 13.41
CA GLU A 158 2.03 28.62 14.25
C GLU A 158 3.25 29.56 14.38
N SER A 159 4.42 29.04 14.72
CA SER A 159 5.59 29.85 14.99
C SER A 159 6.21 30.51 13.76
N LEU A 160 6.20 29.80 12.62
CA LEU A 160 6.85 30.27 11.39
C LEU A 160 5.91 31.00 10.43
N LEU A 161 4.62 30.60 10.39
CA LEU A 161 3.64 31.09 9.43
C LEU A 161 2.46 31.84 10.09
N GLY A 162 2.31 31.75 11.42
CA GLY A 162 1.16 32.31 12.13
C GLY A 162 -0.15 31.55 11.90
N ILE A 163 -0.07 30.30 11.41
CA ILE A 163 -1.21 29.45 11.07
C ILE A 163 -1.54 28.54 12.26
N THR A 164 -2.81 28.56 12.71
CA THR A 164 -3.24 27.85 13.92
C THR A 164 -4.26 26.75 13.67
N ASP A 165 -4.81 26.64 12.46
CA ASP A 165 -5.78 25.61 12.10
C ASP A 165 -5.51 24.99 10.72
N ALA A 166 -6.08 23.80 10.50
CA ALA A 166 -5.87 23.01 9.30
C ALA A 166 -6.45 23.65 8.03
N ASP A 167 -7.61 24.32 8.12
CA ASP A 167 -8.26 24.96 6.97
C ASP A 167 -7.40 26.11 6.44
N GLN A 168 -6.82 26.91 7.36
CA GLN A 168 -5.88 27.96 6.96
C GLN A 168 -4.64 27.37 6.29
N MET A 169 -4.09 26.26 6.81
CA MET A 169 -2.93 25.62 6.21
C MET A 169 -3.26 25.06 4.82
N GLN A 170 -4.42 24.40 4.66
CA GLN A 170 -4.87 23.92 3.36
C GLN A 170 -5.01 25.05 2.34
N ALA A 171 -5.54 26.19 2.73
CA ALA A 171 -5.69 27.36 1.85
C ALA A 171 -4.34 27.91 1.37
N GLN A 172 -3.29 27.78 2.20
CA GLN A 172 -1.93 28.25 1.88
C GLN A 172 -1.15 27.31 0.97
N ILE A 173 -1.45 25.99 0.97
CA ILE A 173 -0.71 25.00 0.17
C ILE A 173 -1.60 24.18 -0.77
N GLY A 174 -2.75 24.73 -1.19
CA GLY A 174 -3.73 24.03 -2.02
C GLY A 174 -3.29 23.74 -3.47
N ASP A 175 -2.10 24.14 -3.88
CA ASP A 175 -1.45 23.78 -5.14
C ASP A 175 0.09 23.80 -4.96
N TYR A 176 0.82 23.23 -5.92
CA TYR A 176 2.29 23.07 -5.79
C TYR A 176 3.07 24.37 -5.90
N GLU A 177 2.57 25.39 -6.57
CA GLU A 177 3.25 26.72 -6.55
C GLU A 177 3.10 27.37 -5.17
N LYS A 178 1.92 27.30 -4.56
CA LYS A 178 1.73 27.77 -3.18
C LYS A 178 2.55 26.94 -2.19
N PHE A 179 2.57 25.60 -2.35
CA PHE A 179 3.40 24.73 -1.54
C PHE A 179 4.87 25.13 -1.58
N TYR A 180 5.38 25.43 -2.75
CA TYR A 180 6.75 25.92 -2.92
C TYR A 180 6.98 27.31 -2.27
N GLU A 181 6.05 28.26 -2.43
CA GLU A 181 6.19 29.57 -1.80
C GLU A 181 6.16 29.47 -0.26
N VAL A 182 5.29 28.61 0.31
CA VAL A 182 5.28 28.33 1.74
C VAL A 182 6.57 27.65 2.20
N ALA A 183 7.14 26.75 1.41
CA ALA A 183 8.43 26.14 1.72
C ALA A 183 9.55 27.18 1.86
N LYS A 184 9.57 28.20 1.01
CA LYS A 184 10.51 29.32 1.11
C LYS A 184 10.29 30.15 2.37
N GLU A 185 9.02 30.45 2.69
CA GLU A 185 8.65 31.18 3.89
C GLU A 185 9.06 30.44 5.16
N VAL A 186 8.83 29.12 5.22
CA VAL A 186 9.26 28.23 6.32
C VAL A 186 10.77 28.32 6.50
N LYS A 187 11.53 28.20 5.42
CA LYS A 187 12.99 28.31 5.44
C LYS A 187 13.44 29.70 5.92
N GLU A 188 12.89 30.78 5.36
CA GLU A 188 13.27 32.14 5.71
C GLU A 188 12.98 32.44 7.19
N ASN A 189 11.75 32.15 7.65
CA ASN A 189 11.32 32.46 9.01
C ASN A 189 12.00 31.59 10.08
N SER A 190 12.47 30.41 9.71
CA SER A 190 13.28 29.55 10.59
C SER A 190 14.78 29.88 10.58
N GLY A 191 15.22 30.81 9.74
CA GLY A 191 16.65 31.08 9.54
C GLY A 191 17.39 29.91 8.87
N GLY A 192 16.70 29.11 8.06
CA GLY A 192 17.24 27.97 7.33
C GLY A 192 17.36 26.67 8.16
N THR A 193 16.74 26.62 9.34
CA THR A 193 16.83 25.43 10.20
C THR A 193 15.72 24.42 9.96
N VAL A 194 14.60 24.84 9.37
CA VAL A 194 13.45 23.97 9.06
C VAL A 194 13.28 23.89 7.54
N GLN A 195 13.18 22.68 7.01
CA GLN A 195 12.81 22.39 5.64
C GLN A 195 11.37 21.91 5.54
N MET A 196 10.73 22.18 4.40
CA MET A 196 9.32 21.84 4.17
C MET A 196 9.07 20.34 4.15
N ILE A 197 9.99 19.58 3.57
CA ILE A 197 9.93 18.11 3.45
C ILE A 197 11.29 17.49 3.73
N SER A 198 11.30 16.22 4.11
CA SER A 198 12.54 15.48 4.36
C SER A 198 13.19 14.98 3.06
N SER A 199 12.38 14.58 2.08
CA SER A 199 12.83 14.02 0.81
C SER A 199 12.01 14.56 -0.35
N VAL A 200 12.63 14.78 -1.52
CA VAL A 200 11.89 15.04 -2.77
C VAL A 200 11.05 13.83 -3.22
N GLN A 201 11.39 12.63 -2.76
CA GLN A 201 10.59 11.44 -3.01
C GLN A 201 9.20 11.51 -2.33
N ASP A 202 9.03 12.36 -1.30
CA ASP A 202 7.73 12.62 -0.67
C ASP A 202 6.75 13.31 -1.63
N LEU A 203 7.24 13.90 -2.72
CA LEU A 203 6.41 14.50 -3.78
C LEU A 203 6.00 13.48 -4.85
N ALA A 204 6.69 12.33 -4.97
CA ALA A 204 6.50 11.41 -6.08
C ALA A 204 5.08 10.82 -6.11
N LYS A 205 4.61 10.21 -5.01
CA LYS A 205 3.27 9.61 -4.96
C LYS A 205 2.13 10.60 -5.19
N PRO A 206 2.15 11.81 -4.58
CA PRO A 206 1.19 12.86 -4.94
C PRO A 206 1.16 13.19 -6.44
N PHE A 207 2.33 13.36 -7.07
CA PHE A 207 2.38 13.66 -8.51
C PHE A 207 1.98 12.47 -9.39
N PHE A 208 2.32 11.24 -8.99
CA PHE A 208 1.85 10.05 -9.70
C PHE A 208 0.32 9.95 -9.70
N GLY A 209 -0.32 10.34 -8.59
CA GLY A 209 -1.79 10.41 -8.49
C GLY A 209 -2.43 11.53 -9.33
N MET A 210 -1.65 12.53 -9.77
CA MET A 210 -2.14 13.65 -10.59
C MET A 210 -2.07 13.37 -12.10
N ARG A 211 -1.42 12.30 -12.53
CA ARG A 211 -1.32 11.98 -13.96
C ARG A 211 -2.71 11.84 -14.59
N GLU A 212 -2.82 12.25 -15.82
CA GLU A 212 -4.00 12.06 -16.65
C GLU A 212 -3.92 10.77 -17.47
N SER A 213 -2.68 10.31 -17.73
CA SER A 213 -2.35 9.09 -18.48
C SER A 213 -1.66 8.05 -17.61
N GLY A 214 -1.87 6.76 -17.94
CA GLY A 214 -1.10 5.65 -17.39
C GLY A 214 0.38 5.71 -17.82
N TRP A 215 1.24 4.93 -17.17
CA TRP A 215 2.62 4.77 -17.63
C TRP A 215 2.70 4.06 -18.98
N VAL A 216 1.74 3.21 -19.28
CA VAL A 216 1.66 2.48 -20.54
C VAL A 216 0.25 2.58 -21.11
N GLU A 217 0.14 3.06 -22.35
CA GLU A 217 -1.09 3.09 -23.13
C GLU A 217 -0.81 2.51 -24.53
N ASP A 218 -1.63 1.58 -25.00
CA ASP A 218 -1.47 0.91 -26.30
C ASP A 218 -0.03 0.38 -26.53
N GLU A 219 0.56 -0.28 -25.52
CA GLU A 219 1.94 -0.83 -25.52
C GLU A 219 3.05 0.23 -25.66
N LYS A 220 2.74 1.50 -25.38
CA LYS A 220 3.70 2.62 -25.42
C LYS A 220 3.95 3.20 -24.04
N LEU A 221 5.22 3.53 -23.77
CA LEU A 221 5.58 4.32 -22.59
C LEU A 221 5.10 5.75 -22.75
N ILE A 222 4.33 6.23 -21.77
CA ILE A 222 3.84 7.61 -21.69
C ILE A 222 4.55 8.34 -20.55
N ILE A 223 5.15 9.48 -20.84
CA ILE A 223 5.67 10.39 -19.83
C ILE A 223 4.72 11.58 -19.74
N ASP A 224 3.81 11.51 -18.76
CA ASP A 224 2.80 12.53 -18.51
C ASP A 224 3.46 13.89 -18.15
N ASP A 225 2.83 15.01 -18.52
CA ASP A 225 3.34 16.35 -18.23
C ASP A 225 3.53 16.61 -16.72
N LYS A 226 2.75 15.95 -15.86
CA LYS A 226 2.91 16.03 -14.40
C LYS A 226 4.25 15.49 -13.91
N LEU A 227 4.85 14.56 -14.62
CA LEU A 227 6.19 14.06 -14.31
C LEU A 227 7.27 15.10 -14.61
N HIS A 228 7.09 15.91 -15.65
CA HIS A 228 7.97 17.05 -15.92
C HIS A 228 7.85 18.15 -14.87
N GLU A 229 6.62 18.40 -14.37
CA GLU A 229 6.38 19.32 -13.26
C GLU A 229 7.05 18.81 -11.97
N LEU A 230 6.90 17.50 -11.66
CA LEU A 230 7.58 16.86 -10.52
C LEU A 230 9.09 17.02 -10.57
N MET A 231 9.69 16.77 -11.74
CA MET A 231 11.13 16.97 -11.91
C MET A 231 11.53 18.41 -11.60
N ASP A 232 10.84 19.38 -12.17
CA ASP A 232 11.19 20.81 -12.03
C ASP A 232 11.02 21.30 -10.58
N ILE A 233 9.95 20.93 -9.89
CA ILE A 233 9.75 21.31 -8.49
C ILE A 233 10.76 20.63 -7.57
N SER A 234 11.06 19.34 -7.80
CA SER A 234 12.04 18.59 -7.02
C SER A 234 13.43 19.21 -7.14
N ARG A 235 13.80 19.64 -8.35
CA ARG A 235 15.07 20.37 -8.59
C ARG A 235 15.12 21.67 -7.82
N ARG A 236 14.04 22.48 -7.86
CA ARG A 236 13.95 23.76 -7.11
C ARG A 236 14.07 23.51 -5.60
N PHE A 237 13.45 22.45 -5.08
CA PHE A 237 13.53 22.12 -3.65
C PHE A 237 14.95 21.80 -3.21
N VAL A 238 15.72 21.08 -4.01
CA VAL A 238 17.13 20.77 -3.71
C VAL A 238 18.01 22.01 -3.87
N GLU A 239 17.92 22.72 -4.99
CA GLU A 239 18.77 23.90 -5.28
C GLU A 239 18.56 25.04 -4.28
N GLU A 240 17.35 25.20 -3.77
CA GLU A 240 17.00 26.22 -2.80
C GLU A 240 17.00 25.72 -1.35
N ASP A 241 17.47 24.48 -1.10
CA ASP A 241 17.58 23.90 0.25
C ASP A 241 16.24 23.95 1.02
N LEU A 242 15.13 23.56 0.34
CA LEU A 242 13.78 23.47 0.88
C LEU A 242 13.43 22.05 1.35
N THR A 243 14.30 21.09 1.08
CA THR A 243 14.27 19.70 1.51
C THR A 243 15.57 19.37 2.25
N LYS A 244 15.53 18.35 3.12
CA LYS A 244 16.75 17.80 3.71
C LYS A 244 17.52 16.88 2.77
N ASP A 245 16.95 16.57 1.62
CA ASP A 245 17.53 15.68 0.62
C ASP A 245 17.89 14.30 1.21
N THR A 246 17.09 13.80 2.16
CA THR A 246 17.22 12.43 2.65
C THR A 246 16.68 11.48 1.61
N GLU A 247 17.12 10.24 1.64
CA GLU A 247 16.45 9.15 0.94
C GLU A 247 15.13 8.82 1.66
N GLY A 248 14.04 8.69 0.92
CA GLY A 248 12.74 8.34 1.47
C GLY A 248 12.79 7.01 2.24
N GLN A 249 12.09 6.93 3.37
CA GLN A 249 12.04 5.77 4.26
C GLN A 249 13.41 5.34 4.85
N SER A 250 14.44 6.17 4.75
CA SER A 250 15.72 5.95 5.42
C SER A 250 15.62 6.26 6.93
N GLU A 251 16.63 5.80 7.70
CA GLU A 251 16.72 6.14 9.13
C GLU A 251 16.70 7.66 9.37
N ALA A 252 17.34 8.44 8.48
CA ALA A 252 17.37 9.90 8.56
C ALA A 252 15.98 10.51 8.30
N TRP A 253 15.23 9.96 7.36
CA TRP A 253 13.86 10.35 7.05
C TRP A 253 12.93 10.10 8.25
N PHE A 254 12.98 8.89 8.83
CA PHE A 254 12.20 8.57 10.05
C PHE A 254 12.60 9.41 11.26
N ALA A 255 13.89 9.68 11.44
CA ALA A 255 14.38 10.50 12.55
C ALA A 255 13.85 11.96 12.50
N GLY A 256 13.50 12.46 11.33
CA GLY A 256 12.85 13.77 11.18
C GLY A 256 11.48 13.85 11.86
N MET A 257 10.75 12.73 11.98
CA MET A 257 9.40 12.69 12.58
C MET A 257 9.39 13.05 14.08
N ASN A 258 10.46 12.79 14.81
CA ASN A 258 10.63 13.26 16.19
C ASN A 258 11.58 14.46 16.32
N GLY A 259 12.05 15.01 15.18
CA GLY A 259 12.93 16.16 15.10
C GLY A 259 12.20 17.50 15.22
N GLU A 260 12.97 18.58 15.12
CA GLU A 260 12.49 19.96 15.17
C GLU A 260 12.70 20.70 13.83
N THR A 261 13.13 19.98 12.79
CA THR A 261 13.65 20.58 11.57
C THR A 261 12.92 20.14 10.30
N ASP A 262 11.94 19.24 10.42
CA ASP A 262 11.07 18.83 9.32
C ASP A 262 9.68 19.41 9.54
N PHE A 263 9.19 20.17 8.56
CA PHE A 263 7.89 20.80 8.65
C PHE A 263 6.77 19.77 8.44
N GLY A 264 6.90 18.87 7.46
CA GLY A 264 5.87 17.90 7.17
C GLY A 264 6.28 16.74 6.26
N TYR A 265 5.33 15.83 6.06
CA TYR A 265 5.47 14.60 5.27
C TYR A 265 4.21 14.32 4.46
N SER A 266 4.35 13.84 3.23
CA SER A 266 3.24 13.27 2.46
C SER A 266 3.10 11.79 2.82
N LEU A 267 2.03 11.43 3.54
CA LEU A 267 1.81 10.06 4.02
C LEU A 267 0.40 9.58 3.68
N PRO A 268 0.23 8.28 3.36
CA PRO A 268 -1.09 7.66 3.29
C PRO A 268 -1.69 7.44 4.69
N THR A 269 -2.96 7.01 4.75
CA THR A 269 -3.67 6.72 6.01
C THR A 269 -2.88 5.79 6.93
N TRP A 270 -2.39 4.67 6.40
CA TRP A 270 -1.60 3.70 7.15
C TRP A 270 -0.23 4.26 7.59
N GLY A 271 0.34 5.23 6.86
CA GLY A 271 1.57 5.92 7.23
C GLY A 271 1.49 6.64 8.57
N LEU A 272 0.29 7.10 8.97
CA LEU A 272 0.05 7.63 10.32
C LEU A 272 0.35 6.58 11.40
N HIS A 273 -0.12 5.33 11.21
CA HIS A 273 -0.04 4.27 12.23
C HIS A 273 1.32 3.57 12.23
N TYR A 274 1.83 3.23 11.04
CA TYR A 274 3.04 2.42 10.90
C TYR A 274 4.33 3.24 10.86
N TRP A 275 4.26 4.51 10.46
CA TRP A 275 5.44 5.36 10.37
C TRP A 275 5.42 6.51 11.37
N LEU A 276 4.43 7.39 11.29
CA LEU A 276 4.46 8.63 12.04
C LEU A 276 4.33 8.39 13.55
N LYS A 277 3.33 7.64 14.00
CA LYS A 277 3.14 7.30 15.42
C LYS A 277 4.34 6.53 16.00
N GLN A 278 4.92 5.62 15.23
CA GLN A 278 6.05 4.79 15.70
C GLN A 278 7.35 5.59 15.81
N ASN A 279 7.52 6.64 15.03
CA ASN A 279 8.75 7.44 14.98
C ASN A 279 8.60 8.84 15.60
N ALA A 280 7.44 9.19 16.14
CA ALA A 280 7.18 10.48 16.76
C ALA A 280 7.90 10.68 18.09
N THR A 281 8.37 9.61 18.73
CA THR A 281 9.10 9.66 20.00
C THR A 281 10.54 9.19 19.78
N SER A 282 11.51 9.98 20.27
CA SER A 282 12.93 9.59 20.19
C SER A 282 13.20 8.31 20.95
N ALA A 283 14.22 7.54 20.53
CA ALA A 283 14.54 6.23 21.13
C ALA A 283 14.81 6.27 22.62
N ASP A 284 15.30 7.41 23.15
CA ASP A 284 15.54 7.61 24.60
C ASP A 284 14.32 8.19 25.35
N GLY A 285 13.20 8.43 24.62
CA GLY A 285 11.98 8.99 25.18
C GLY A 285 12.08 10.47 25.61
N SER A 286 13.18 11.17 25.28
CA SER A 286 13.42 12.56 25.72
C SER A 286 12.60 13.59 24.92
N ARG A 287 12.16 13.23 23.72
CA ARG A 287 11.36 14.08 22.82
C ARG A 287 10.20 13.30 22.26
N THR A 288 9.06 13.96 22.12
CA THR A 288 7.90 13.45 21.40
C THR A 288 7.25 14.58 20.62
N THR A 289 6.70 14.23 19.45
CA THR A 289 5.90 15.12 18.62
C THR A 289 4.42 14.71 18.60
N GLU A 290 4.04 13.77 19.46
CA GLU A 290 2.65 13.35 19.64
C GLU A 290 1.78 14.56 20.00
N GLY A 291 0.62 14.68 19.36
CA GLY A 291 -0.31 15.80 19.53
C GLY A 291 0.06 17.08 18.77
N ASP A 292 1.28 17.20 18.25
CA ASP A 292 1.77 18.35 17.47
C ASP A 292 1.60 18.18 15.95
N TRP A 293 1.01 17.11 15.50
CA TRP A 293 0.72 16.89 14.07
C TRP A 293 -0.70 17.28 13.71
N ARG A 294 -0.88 17.76 12.49
CA ARG A 294 -2.17 17.93 11.82
C ARG A 294 -2.07 17.39 10.41
N MET A 295 -3.18 16.96 9.85
CA MET A 295 -3.27 16.45 8.51
C MET A 295 -4.21 17.32 7.69
N ILE A 296 -3.84 17.55 6.43
CA ILE A 296 -4.62 18.22 5.40
C ILE A 296 -4.48 17.47 4.09
N GLN A 297 -5.36 17.76 3.13
CA GLN A 297 -5.26 17.19 1.78
C GLN A 297 -3.89 17.49 1.14
N GLY A 298 -3.40 18.74 1.31
CA GLY A 298 -2.24 19.20 0.60
C GLY A 298 -2.58 19.64 -0.84
N PRO A 299 -1.58 19.68 -1.75
CA PRO A 299 -1.78 20.19 -3.11
C PRO A 299 -2.60 19.29 -4.03
N SER A 300 -2.74 18.01 -3.74
CA SER A 300 -3.41 17.03 -4.61
C SER A 300 -4.04 15.89 -3.85
N SER A 301 -5.01 15.21 -4.48
CA SER A 301 -5.54 13.93 -4.01
C SER A 301 -4.76 12.79 -4.64
N TRP A 302 -4.42 11.78 -3.83
CA TRP A 302 -3.64 10.63 -4.23
C TRP A 302 -3.87 9.48 -3.25
N PHE A 303 -3.40 8.28 -3.60
CA PHE A 303 -3.40 7.15 -2.68
C PHE A 303 -2.08 6.38 -2.76
N TRP A 304 -1.77 5.66 -1.71
CA TRP A 304 -0.64 4.77 -1.68
C TRP A 304 -0.89 3.62 -0.71
N GLY A 305 -0.65 2.40 -1.16
CA GLY A 305 -0.93 1.20 -0.39
C GLY A 305 -2.41 0.83 -0.43
N GLY A 306 -2.83 0.04 0.52
CA GLY A 306 -4.08 -0.69 0.56
C GLY A 306 -3.86 -2.14 0.15
N THR A 307 -4.71 -2.99 0.70
CA THR A 307 -4.64 -4.43 0.47
C THR A 307 -5.94 -4.91 -0.16
N TRP A 308 -5.84 -5.37 -1.40
CA TRP A 308 -6.92 -6.05 -2.10
C TRP A 308 -6.85 -7.54 -1.81
N ILE A 309 -7.99 -8.17 -1.61
CA ILE A 309 -8.10 -9.61 -1.49
C ILE A 309 -8.97 -10.16 -2.62
N GLY A 310 -8.49 -11.23 -3.23
CA GLY A 310 -9.17 -11.90 -4.34
C GLY A 310 -9.02 -13.40 -4.26
N ALA A 311 -9.91 -14.12 -4.93
CA ALA A 311 -9.85 -15.57 -5.08
C ALA A 311 -9.07 -15.95 -6.33
N THR A 312 -8.34 -17.08 -6.29
CA THR A 312 -7.67 -17.60 -7.49
C THR A 312 -8.63 -18.40 -8.36
N ASP A 313 -8.46 -18.34 -9.68
CA ASP A 313 -9.35 -19.07 -10.60
C ASP A 313 -9.23 -20.61 -10.47
N THR A 314 -8.11 -21.11 -9.99
CA THR A 314 -7.87 -22.54 -9.75
C THR A 314 -8.42 -23.06 -8.43
N SER A 315 -8.95 -22.20 -7.55
CA SER A 315 -9.57 -22.62 -6.28
C SER A 315 -10.76 -23.53 -6.52
N GLU A 316 -10.86 -24.60 -5.75
CA GLU A 316 -12.04 -25.45 -5.67
C GLU A 316 -13.04 -24.98 -4.57
N MET A 317 -12.67 -23.92 -3.82
CA MET A 317 -13.42 -23.32 -2.70
C MET A 317 -13.79 -21.85 -3.00
N LYS A 318 -14.20 -21.55 -4.24
CA LYS A 318 -14.48 -20.16 -4.66
C LYS A 318 -15.67 -19.54 -3.92
N GLU A 319 -16.68 -20.33 -3.54
CA GLU A 319 -17.84 -19.86 -2.80
C GLU A 319 -17.43 -19.43 -1.38
N GLU A 320 -16.60 -20.23 -0.70
CA GLU A 320 -16.08 -19.96 0.63
C GLU A 320 -15.08 -18.78 0.60
N ALA A 321 -14.21 -18.74 -0.42
CA ALA A 321 -13.31 -17.63 -0.66
C ALA A 321 -14.07 -16.31 -0.87
N ALA A 322 -15.11 -16.32 -1.70
CA ALA A 322 -15.96 -15.16 -1.96
C ALA A 322 -16.70 -14.70 -0.69
N ALA A 323 -17.20 -15.65 0.13
CA ALA A 323 -17.86 -15.32 1.40
C ALA A 323 -16.89 -14.64 2.39
N LEU A 324 -15.65 -15.12 2.49
CA LEU A 324 -14.61 -14.49 3.30
C LEU A 324 -14.28 -13.08 2.77
N ILE A 325 -14.06 -12.95 1.47
CA ILE A 325 -13.77 -11.64 0.83
C ILE A 325 -14.91 -10.67 1.07
N GLN A 326 -16.16 -11.10 0.83
CA GLN A 326 -17.35 -10.28 1.04
C GLN A 326 -17.43 -9.75 2.48
N TYR A 327 -17.27 -10.61 3.47
CA TYR A 327 -17.31 -10.21 4.88
C TYR A 327 -16.24 -9.17 5.19
N LEU A 328 -15.01 -9.42 4.78
CA LEU A 328 -13.87 -8.54 5.12
C LEU A 328 -13.87 -7.21 4.37
N THR A 329 -14.57 -7.11 3.23
CA THR A 329 -14.49 -5.91 2.37
C THR A 329 -15.78 -5.13 2.23
N THR A 330 -16.92 -5.75 2.57
CA THR A 330 -18.23 -5.12 2.33
C THR A 330 -19.19 -5.18 3.51
N ASP A 331 -18.92 -6.01 4.54
CA ASP A 331 -19.80 -6.08 5.72
C ASP A 331 -19.68 -4.80 6.56
N PRO A 332 -20.75 -4.00 6.69
CA PRO A 332 -20.65 -2.72 7.36
C PRO A 332 -20.45 -2.83 8.88
N GLU A 333 -20.94 -3.89 9.51
CA GLU A 333 -20.77 -4.08 10.97
C GLU A 333 -19.31 -4.43 11.28
N PHE A 334 -18.71 -5.32 10.49
CA PHE A 334 -17.28 -5.63 10.60
C PHE A 334 -16.41 -4.40 10.31
N LEU A 335 -16.64 -3.71 9.18
CA LEU A 335 -15.82 -2.56 8.79
C LEU A 335 -15.92 -1.39 9.80
N GLU A 336 -17.11 -1.16 10.36
CA GLU A 336 -17.29 -0.16 11.42
C GLU A 336 -16.52 -0.53 12.69
N GLN A 337 -16.57 -1.81 13.08
CA GLN A 337 -15.83 -2.28 14.26
C GLN A 337 -14.32 -2.21 14.02
N TRP A 338 -13.85 -2.67 12.86
CA TRP A 338 -12.44 -2.60 12.47
C TRP A 338 -11.90 -1.18 12.49
N ALA A 339 -12.62 -0.24 11.86
CA ALA A 339 -12.23 1.17 11.84
C ALA A 339 -12.16 1.79 13.25
N LYS A 340 -13.07 1.41 14.18
CA LYS A 340 -13.05 1.89 15.55
C LYS A 340 -11.89 1.32 16.37
N ASP A 341 -11.55 0.06 16.14
CA ASP A 341 -10.50 -0.63 16.88
C ASP A 341 -9.08 -0.22 16.43
N THR A 342 -8.91 0.07 15.14
CA THR A 342 -7.60 0.32 14.54
C THR A 342 -7.36 1.77 14.14
N GLY A 343 -8.41 2.52 13.84
CA GLY A 343 -8.34 3.84 13.20
C GLY A 343 -8.12 3.78 11.69
N ASP A 344 -8.24 2.58 11.08
CA ASP A 344 -8.07 2.40 9.65
C ASP A 344 -9.19 3.09 8.86
N PHE A 345 -8.86 3.68 7.71
CA PHE A 345 -9.81 4.33 6.83
C PHE A 345 -10.37 3.29 5.86
N VAL A 346 -11.54 2.74 6.23
CA VAL A 346 -12.15 1.63 5.49
C VAL A 346 -12.67 2.04 4.11
N SER A 347 -12.82 1.07 3.24
CA SER A 347 -13.22 1.29 1.83
C SER A 347 -14.70 1.57 1.62
N ASN A 348 -15.54 1.39 2.65
CA ASN A 348 -17.00 1.56 2.57
C ASN A 348 -17.41 2.99 2.92
N GLU A 349 -17.99 3.71 1.95
CA GLU A 349 -18.37 5.10 2.09
C GLU A 349 -19.43 5.33 3.20
N GLN A 350 -20.40 4.42 3.33
CA GLN A 350 -21.46 4.56 4.34
C GLN A 350 -20.92 4.40 5.76
N VAL A 351 -19.98 3.50 5.94
CA VAL A 351 -19.29 3.31 7.22
C VAL A 351 -18.44 4.52 7.58
N VAL A 352 -17.69 5.05 6.62
CA VAL A 352 -16.89 6.28 6.82
C VAL A 352 -17.79 7.46 7.20
N GLU A 353 -18.91 7.66 6.51
CA GLU A 353 -19.88 8.71 6.82
C GLU A 353 -20.47 8.58 8.23
N ALA A 354 -20.72 7.35 8.70
CA ALA A 354 -21.22 7.11 10.06
C ALA A 354 -20.15 7.42 11.12
N ILE A 355 -18.90 7.03 10.89
CA ILE A 355 -17.79 7.21 11.85
C ILE A 355 -17.31 8.65 11.90
N LYS A 356 -17.17 9.32 10.77
CA LYS A 356 -16.55 10.65 10.69
C LYS A 356 -17.23 11.71 11.55
N SER A 357 -18.51 11.53 11.90
CA SER A 357 -19.22 12.48 12.74
C SER A 357 -18.73 12.53 14.20
N SER A 358 -18.04 11.50 14.67
CA SER A 358 -17.62 11.33 16.07
C SER A 358 -16.15 10.94 16.25
N TYR A 359 -15.42 10.69 15.18
CA TYR A 359 -14.02 10.28 15.25
C TYR A 359 -13.11 11.45 15.62
N GLN A 360 -12.12 11.16 16.46
CA GLN A 360 -11.04 12.08 16.82
C GLN A 360 -9.74 11.29 16.96
N GLU A 361 -8.67 11.83 16.41
CA GLU A 361 -7.34 11.25 16.51
C GLU A 361 -6.49 12.09 17.49
N ASP A 362 -6.26 11.55 18.66
CA ASP A 362 -5.51 12.24 19.72
C ASP A 362 -4.09 12.59 19.29
N PHE A 363 -3.44 11.71 18.50
CA PHE A 363 -2.11 11.94 17.95
C PHE A 363 -2.06 13.18 17.05
N LEU A 364 -3.15 13.48 16.36
CA LEU A 364 -3.33 14.69 15.55
C LEU A 364 -3.93 15.85 16.37
N GLY A 365 -3.78 15.84 17.71
CA GLY A 365 -4.28 16.87 18.59
C GLY A 365 -5.80 16.95 18.62
N GLY A 366 -6.49 15.84 18.43
CA GLY A 366 -7.93 15.73 18.39
C GLY A 366 -8.57 16.06 17.05
N GLN A 367 -7.78 16.19 15.97
CA GLN A 367 -8.31 16.41 14.63
C GLN A 367 -9.12 15.20 14.15
N ASN A 368 -10.22 15.46 13.46
CA ASN A 368 -10.98 14.45 12.76
C ASN A 368 -10.50 14.35 11.30
N HIS A 369 -9.47 13.57 11.05
CA HIS A 369 -8.90 13.43 9.72
C HIS A 369 -9.76 12.60 8.74
N TYR A 370 -10.79 11.90 9.23
CA TYR A 370 -11.77 11.24 8.36
C TYR A 370 -12.55 12.24 7.48
N ASN A 371 -12.77 13.47 7.96
CA ASN A 371 -13.38 14.52 7.14
C ASN A 371 -12.53 14.82 5.92
N GLU A 372 -11.23 15.04 6.12
CA GLU A 372 -10.29 15.34 5.03
C GLU A 372 -10.22 14.18 4.03
N PHE A 373 -10.02 12.96 4.52
CA PHE A 373 -9.91 11.79 3.67
C PHE A 373 -11.19 11.48 2.90
N SER A 374 -12.38 11.65 3.51
CA SER A 374 -13.66 11.39 2.83
C SER A 374 -13.92 12.32 1.64
N GLU A 375 -13.33 13.51 1.63
CA GLU A 375 -13.37 14.43 0.48
C GLU A 375 -12.35 14.05 -0.60
N MET A 376 -11.15 13.69 -0.18
CA MET A 376 -10.03 13.37 -1.08
C MET A 376 -10.28 12.14 -1.94
N VAL A 377 -10.85 11.08 -1.36
CA VAL A 377 -11.08 9.80 -2.05
C VAL A 377 -11.98 9.93 -3.27
N GLN A 378 -12.87 10.93 -3.28
CA GLN A 378 -13.81 11.14 -4.39
C GLN A 378 -13.13 11.59 -5.69
N SER A 379 -11.92 12.16 -5.61
CA SER A 379 -11.18 12.68 -6.76
C SER A 379 -10.00 11.82 -7.19
N ILE A 380 -9.75 10.69 -6.52
CA ILE A 380 -8.68 9.76 -6.90
C ILE A 380 -9.05 9.05 -8.20
N ASN A 381 -8.14 9.09 -9.18
CA ASN A 381 -8.26 8.38 -10.45
C ASN A 381 -7.34 7.15 -10.47
N ALA A 382 -7.91 5.96 -10.30
CA ALA A 382 -7.15 4.71 -10.38
C ALA A 382 -7.25 4.02 -11.75
N LYS A 383 -8.01 4.56 -12.70
CA LYS A 383 -8.18 3.97 -14.04
C LYS A 383 -6.92 4.01 -14.91
N ILE A 384 -5.98 4.88 -14.52
CA ILE A 384 -4.69 5.02 -15.19
C ILE A 384 -3.68 3.94 -14.76
N LEU A 385 -3.98 3.15 -13.72
CA LEU A 385 -3.06 2.13 -13.22
C LEU A 385 -2.99 0.94 -14.18
N THR A 386 -1.77 0.43 -14.31
CA THR A 386 -1.43 -0.70 -15.17
C THR A 386 -0.59 -1.73 -14.40
N GLU A 387 -0.38 -2.88 -14.99
CA GLU A 387 0.51 -3.91 -14.48
C GLU A 387 1.99 -3.50 -14.46
N TYR A 388 2.33 -2.38 -15.07
CA TYR A 388 3.70 -1.88 -15.18
C TYR A 388 4.06 -0.87 -14.09
N ASP A 389 3.08 -0.30 -13.37
CA ASP A 389 3.25 0.89 -12.53
C ASP A 389 4.34 0.70 -11.47
N GLN A 390 4.36 -0.43 -10.75
CA GLN A 390 5.35 -0.69 -9.70
C GLN A 390 6.79 -0.52 -10.17
N THR A 391 7.11 -1.20 -11.27
CA THR A 391 8.48 -1.19 -11.81
C THR A 391 8.80 0.16 -12.43
N ILE A 392 7.88 0.73 -13.23
CA ILE A 392 8.14 1.99 -13.93
C ILE A 392 8.26 3.15 -12.96
N GLU A 393 7.45 3.22 -11.89
CA GLU A 393 7.60 4.24 -10.84
C GLU A 393 8.97 4.17 -10.17
N THR A 394 9.43 2.96 -9.82
CA THR A 394 10.76 2.76 -9.25
C THR A 394 11.85 3.23 -10.21
N LEU A 395 11.78 2.80 -11.48
CA LEU A 395 12.75 3.21 -12.50
C LEU A 395 12.75 4.73 -12.74
N PHE A 396 11.58 5.38 -12.66
CA PHE A 396 11.49 6.82 -12.78
C PHE A 396 12.17 7.54 -11.61
N ILE A 397 11.94 7.10 -10.38
CA ILE A 397 12.57 7.66 -9.18
C ILE A 397 14.10 7.50 -9.27
N ASP A 398 14.58 6.30 -9.59
CA ASP A 398 16.01 5.95 -9.52
C ASP A 398 16.82 6.52 -10.68
N HIS A 399 16.27 6.51 -11.89
CA HIS A 399 17.03 6.88 -13.09
C HIS A 399 16.70 8.28 -13.62
N CYS A 400 15.58 8.90 -13.19
CA CYS A 400 15.16 10.21 -13.64
C CYS A 400 15.09 11.23 -12.51
N LEU A 401 14.16 11.05 -11.56
CA LEU A 401 13.83 12.06 -10.55
C LEU A 401 15.01 12.37 -9.63
N THR A 402 15.57 11.34 -8.98
CA THR A 402 16.64 11.51 -7.99
C THR A 402 17.92 12.09 -8.59
N PRO A 403 18.50 11.54 -9.67
CA PRO A 403 19.73 12.12 -10.25
C PRO A 403 19.52 13.53 -10.83
N TYR A 404 18.36 13.80 -11.41
CA TYR A 404 18.04 15.15 -11.91
C TYR A 404 17.89 16.14 -10.76
N SER A 405 17.10 15.85 -9.75
CA SER A 405 16.89 16.77 -8.62
C SER A 405 18.19 17.14 -7.91
N LYS A 406 19.12 16.19 -7.78
CA LYS A 406 20.46 16.39 -7.18
C LYS A 406 21.47 17.08 -8.10
N GLY A 407 21.12 17.35 -9.35
CA GLY A 407 22.02 17.99 -10.31
C GLY A 407 23.13 17.11 -10.85
N GLU A 408 22.99 15.81 -10.71
CA GLU A 408 23.94 14.83 -11.23
C GLU A 408 23.83 14.68 -12.75
N THR A 409 22.67 15.01 -13.30
CA THR A 409 22.40 14.98 -14.74
C THR A 409 21.47 16.12 -15.17
N ASP A 410 21.44 16.46 -16.45
CA ASP A 410 20.44 17.36 -17.03
C ASP A 410 19.11 16.64 -17.28
N LYS A 411 18.05 17.42 -17.57
CA LYS A 411 16.68 16.90 -17.71
C LYS A 411 16.54 15.92 -18.87
N GLU A 412 17.16 16.21 -20.02
CA GLU A 412 17.09 15.39 -21.21
C GLU A 412 17.78 14.03 -20.98
N SER A 413 18.98 14.06 -20.41
CA SER A 413 19.73 12.85 -20.04
C SER A 413 19.03 12.02 -18.99
N ALA A 414 18.40 12.63 -17.98
CA ALA A 414 17.62 11.92 -16.96
C ALA A 414 16.44 11.16 -17.58
N ILE A 415 15.68 11.83 -18.47
CA ILE A 415 14.57 11.21 -19.19
C ILE A 415 15.07 10.05 -20.06
N GLN A 416 16.20 10.23 -20.77
CA GLN A 416 16.76 9.18 -21.60
C GLN A 416 17.22 7.96 -20.77
N ASN A 417 17.86 8.20 -19.62
CA ASN A 417 18.25 7.11 -18.70
C ASN A 417 17.04 6.31 -18.21
N PHE A 418 15.94 7.00 -17.91
CA PHE A 418 14.68 6.36 -17.54
C PHE A 418 14.11 5.52 -18.70
N LYS A 419 14.03 6.09 -19.90
CA LYS A 419 13.57 5.36 -21.10
C LYS A 419 14.41 4.11 -21.36
N ASP A 420 15.74 4.21 -21.26
CA ASP A 420 16.65 3.09 -21.42
C ASP A 420 16.43 2.01 -20.35
N ALA A 421 16.14 2.42 -19.10
CA ALA A 421 15.84 1.49 -18.01
C ALA A 421 14.51 0.75 -18.25
N VAL A 422 13.46 1.46 -18.70
CA VAL A 422 12.18 0.85 -19.06
C VAL A 422 12.33 -0.10 -20.25
N ALA A 423 13.08 0.28 -21.31
CA ALA A 423 13.36 -0.58 -22.45
C ALA A 423 14.07 -1.89 -22.06
N ASN A 424 14.94 -1.83 -21.06
CA ASN A 424 15.62 -3.02 -20.54
C ASN A 424 14.68 -3.91 -19.73
N ALA A 425 13.76 -3.31 -18.95
CA ALA A 425 12.79 -4.06 -18.14
C ALA A 425 11.66 -4.66 -18.99
N TYR A 426 11.23 -3.92 -20.02
CA TYR A 426 10.09 -4.26 -20.89
C TYR A 426 10.45 -4.09 -22.36
N PRO A 427 11.17 -5.09 -22.96
CA PRO A 427 11.63 -4.99 -24.34
C PRO A 427 10.52 -4.93 -25.42
N ASP A 428 9.31 -5.30 -25.05
CA ASP A 428 8.16 -5.33 -25.95
C ASP A 428 7.39 -3.99 -25.98
N LEU A 429 7.69 -3.04 -25.08
CA LEU A 429 7.08 -1.72 -25.10
C LEU A 429 7.70 -0.80 -26.16
N GLU A 430 6.86 -0.04 -26.83
CA GLU A 430 7.30 1.07 -27.71
C GLU A 430 7.75 2.25 -26.86
N ILE A 431 8.99 2.69 -27.04
CA ILE A 431 9.61 3.81 -26.31
C ILE A 431 10.15 4.81 -27.33
N ASP A 432 9.47 5.96 -27.47
CA ASP A 432 9.82 7.05 -28.39
C ASP A 432 10.91 7.97 -27.86
#